data_ad4c1345d4364b97319a51fe114918fb
#
_entry.id   ad4c1345d4364b97319a51fe114918fb
#
_cell.length_a   1.000
_cell.length_b   1.000
_cell.length_c   1.000
_cell.angle_alpha   90.00
_cell.angle_beta   90.00
_cell.angle_gamma   90.00
#
_symmetry.space_group_name_H-M   'P 1'
#
loop_
_entity.id
_entity.type
_entity.pdbx_description
1 polymer ?
#
loop_
_entity_poly.entity_id
_entity_poly.type
_entity_poly.pdbx_seq_one_letter_code
_entity_poly.pdbx_strand_id
1 'polypeptide(L)'
;MKPMGYKNTDAFYELAGKGRLAYQRGDNLGVYAMAQLVLAYMCDQTYDWDRERNQPPEKLRKVNAPCRYYTLGWRSFSDDHGMVMLTPEQAMSEDADKIMRKRELNAKKQFSDAAVWLQERGVIKKLEPASLGKNAGFLLLLGDDEENLAVERWARQCLGLPMIW
;
A
#
# COMPACT_ATOMS: atom_id res chain seq x y z
N MET A 1 -16.36 -4.51 8.89
CA MET A 1 -15.78 -5.68 8.20
C MET A 1 -14.32 -5.35 7.89
N LYS A 2 -13.41 -6.19 8.32
CA LYS A 2 -11.98 -6.00 8.01
C LYS A 2 -11.74 -6.37 6.54
N PRO A 3 -11.07 -5.52 5.75
CA PRO A 3 -10.68 -5.90 4.40
C PRO A 3 -9.77 -7.13 4.43
N MET A 4 -10.00 -8.05 3.51
CA MET A 4 -9.12 -9.19 3.28
C MET A 4 -8.89 -9.29 1.78
N GLY A 5 -7.75 -8.78 1.34
CA GLY A 5 -7.41 -8.60 -0.06
C GLY A 5 -6.79 -9.84 -0.70
N TYR A 6 -7.43 -11.00 -0.63
CA TYR A 6 -6.90 -12.23 -1.23
C TYR A 6 -6.70 -12.10 -2.75
N LYS A 7 -7.67 -11.54 -3.44
CA LYS A 7 -7.57 -11.32 -4.89
C LYS A 7 -6.57 -10.22 -5.23
N ASN A 8 -6.47 -9.20 -4.38
CA ASN A 8 -5.44 -8.17 -4.52
C ASN A 8 -4.05 -8.78 -4.32
N THR A 9 -3.88 -9.70 -3.39
CA THR A 9 -2.62 -10.41 -3.17
C THR A 9 -2.25 -11.29 -4.38
N ASP A 10 -3.22 -11.97 -4.98
CA ASP A 10 -2.98 -12.71 -6.23
C ASP A 10 -2.51 -11.77 -7.35
N ALA A 11 -3.15 -10.61 -7.49
CA ALA A 11 -2.75 -9.59 -8.48
C ALA A 11 -1.34 -9.04 -8.20
N PHE A 12 -0.95 -8.90 -6.94
CA PHE A 12 0.42 -8.55 -6.55
C PHE A 12 1.43 -9.56 -7.11
N TYR A 13 1.17 -10.85 -6.94
CA TYR A 13 2.07 -11.88 -7.46
C TYR A 13 2.13 -11.90 -8.98
N GLU A 14 1.05 -11.61 -9.67
CA GLU A 14 1.06 -11.44 -11.13
C GLU A 14 1.98 -10.29 -11.56
N LEU A 15 1.92 -9.15 -10.90
CA LEU A 15 2.82 -8.01 -11.16
C LEU A 15 4.28 -8.36 -10.88
N ALA A 16 4.55 -8.97 -9.73
CA ALA A 16 5.90 -9.38 -9.34
C ALA A 16 6.48 -10.38 -10.34
N GLY A 17 5.69 -11.37 -10.75
CA GLY A 17 6.09 -12.39 -11.72
C GLY A 17 6.37 -11.83 -13.11
N LYS A 18 5.76 -10.71 -13.48
CA LYS A 18 6.01 -10.00 -14.74
C LYS A 18 7.21 -9.03 -14.68
N GLY A 19 7.91 -8.98 -13.55
CA GLY A 19 9.06 -8.10 -13.36
C GLY A 19 8.72 -6.62 -13.11
N ARG A 20 7.44 -6.29 -12.87
CA ARG A 20 7.01 -4.91 -12.62
C ARG A 20 7.58 -4.32 -11.33
N LEU A 21 8.02 -5.18 -10.40
CA LEU A 21 8.61 -4.80 -9.12
C LEU A 21 10.12 -5.06 -9.08
N ALA A 22 10.73 -5.36 -10.22
CA ALA A 22 12.17 -5.51 -10.36
C ALA A 22 12.80 -4.19 -10.80
N TYR A 23 14.07 -3.99 -10.47
CA TYR A 23 14.88 -2.87 -10.97
C TYR A 23 16.16 -3.39 -11.59
N GLN A 24 16.72 -2.64 -12.54
CA GLN A 24 17.98 -3.00 -13.18
C GLN A 24 19.15 -2.61 -12.28
N ARG A 25 20.04 -3.57 -12.03
CA ARG A 25 21.26 -3.38 -11.27
C ARG A 25 22.45 -3.87 -12.10
N GLY A 26 23.11 -2.95 -12.80
CA GLY A 26 24.11 -3.31 -13.78
C GLY A 26 23.47 -4.16 -14.90
N ASP A 27 24.00 -5.35 -15.14
CA ASP A 27 23.48 -6.31 -16.15
C ASP A 27 22.41 -7.25 -15.57
N ASN A 28 22.07 -7.11 -14.30
CA ASN A 28 21.13 -8.00 -13.60
C ASN A 28 19.86 -7.27 -13.17
N LEU A 29 18.79 -8.03 -12.96
CA LEU A 29 17.59 -7.56 -12.31
C LEU A 29 17.68 -7.81 -10.80
N GLY A 30 17.32 -6.81 -10.01
CA GLY A 30 17.23 -6.91 -8.56
C GLY A 30 15.78 -6.76 -8.08
N VAL A 31 15.56 -7.16 -6.83
CA VAL A 31 14.26 -7.01 -6.17
C VAL A 31 14.39 -6.01 -5.03
N TYR A 32 13.52 -5.02 -5.03
CA TYR A 32 13.41 -4.09 -3.91
C TYR A 32 12.46 -4.68 -2.86
N ALA A 33 13.04 -5.45 -1.92
CA ALA A 33 12.27 -6.23 -0.93
C ALA A 33 11.32 -5.36 -0.11
N MET A 34 11.74 -4.20 0.37
CA MET A 34 10.87 -3.32 1.17
C MET A 34 9.67 -2.83 0.37
N ALA A 35 9.85 -2.48 -0.91
CA ALA A 35 8.73 -2.08 -1.77
C ALA A 35 7.75 -3.23 -2.00
N GLN A 36 8.23 -4.46 -2.16
CA GLN A 36 7.38 -5.64 -2.27
C GLN A 36 6.60 -5.90 -0.97
N LEU A 37 7.25 -5.78 0.20
CA LEU A 37 6.58 -5.92 1.49
C LEU A 37 5.48 -4.86 1.67
N VAL A 38 5.77 -3.60 1.34
CA VAL A 38 4.80 -2.51 1.44
C VAL A 38 3.60 -2.76 0.53
N LEU A 39 3.83 -3.08 -0.74
CA LEU A 39 2.75 -3.33 -1.69
C LEU A 39 1.92 -4.57 -1.30
N ALA A 40 2.56 -5.66 -0.89
CA ALA A 40 1.87 -6.86 -0.43
C ALA A 40 0.97 -6.56 0.77
N TYR A 41 1.48 -5.78 1.72
CA TYR A 41 0.69 -5.33 2.87
C TYR A 41 -0.50 -4.48 2.46
N MET A 42 -0.29 -3.51 1.56
CA MET A 42 -1.38 -2.69 1.03
C MET A 42 -2.45 -3.56 0.35
N CYS A 43 -2.05 -4.56 -0.40
CA CYS A 43 -2.98 -5.51 -1.04
C CYS A 43 -3.81 -6.27 -0.01
N ASP A 44 -3.16 -6.80 1.03
CA ASP A 44 -3.84 -7.55 2.10
C ASP A 44 -4.83 -6.68 2.91
N GLN A 45 -4.51 -5.41 3.09
CA GLN A 45 -5.30 -4.48 3.93
C GLN A 45 -6.35 -3.67 3.16
N THR A 46 -6.65 -4.03 1.93
CA THR A 46 -7.62 -3.32 1.08
C THR A 46 -8.69 -4.26 0.53
N TYR A 47 -9.85 -3.71 0.20
CA TYR A 47 -10.92 -4.49 -0.40
C TYR A 47 -10.57 -4.92 -1.82
N ASP A 48 -10.97 -6.14 -2.17
CA ASP A 48 -10.81 -6.70 -3.49
C ASP A 48 -11.69 -6.03 -4.55
N TRP A 49 -11.20 -6.03 -5.78
CA TRP A 49 -11.92 -5.67 -6.99
C TRP A 49 -12.44 -6.93 -7.70
N ASP A 50 -13.66 -6.88 -8.25
CA ASP A 50 -14.18 -7.96 -9.09
C ASP A 50 -13.58 -7.83 -10.49
N ARG A 51 -12.50 -8.55 -10.74
CA ARG A 51 -11.76 -8.49 -12.01
C ARG A 51 -12.53 -9.09 -13.18
N GLU A 52 -13.35 -10.11 -12.93
CA GLU A 52 -14.12 -10.78 -13.99
C GLU A 52 -15.16 -9.84 -14.59
N ARG A 53 -15.84 -9.07 -13.74
CA ARG A 53 -16.87 -8.12 -14.16
C ARG A 53 -16.36 -6.71 -14.33
N ASN A 54 -15.12 -6.45 -13.96
CA ASN A 54 -14.47 -5.13 -13.93
C ASN A 54 -15.32 -4.07 -13.20
N GLN A 55 -15.75 -4.41 -12.00
CA GLN A 55 -16.59 -3.54 -11.17
C GLN A 55 -16.35 -3.82 -9.68
N PRO A 56 -16.74 -2.91 -8.77
CA PRO A 56 -16.69 -3.20 -7.35
C PRO A 56 -17.66 -4.31 -6.98
N PRO A 57 -17.34 -5.18 -6.00
CA PRO A 57 -18.28 -6.16 -5.48
C PRO A 57 -19.58 -5.50 -4.98
N GLU A 58 -20.70 -6.21 -5.10
CA GLU A 58 -22.03 -5.67 -4.75
C GLU A 58 -22.08 -5.13 -3.32
N LYS A 59 -21.50 -5.87 -2.36
CA LYS A 59 -21.47 -5.44 -0.95
C LYS A 59 -20.76 -4.10 -0.74
N LEU A 60 -19.73 -3.81 -1.54
CA LEU A 60 -19.01 -2.54 -1.47
C LEU A 60 -19.75 -1.41 -2.18
N ARG A 61 -20.48 -1.73 -3.25
CA ARG A 61 -21.37 -0.76 -3.92
C ARG A 61 -22.46 -0.28 -2.98
N LYS A 62 -23.04 -1.19 -2.17
CA LYS A 62 -24.09 -0.87 -1.21
C LYS A 62 -23.65 0.10 -0.12
N VAL A 63 -22.38 0.05 0.28
CA VAL A 63 -21.83 0.90 1.35
C VAL A 63 -20.93 2.01 0.80
N ASN A 64 -20.81 2.14 -0.50
CA ASN A 64 -19.98 3.14 -1.19
C ASN A 64 -18.52 3.13 -0.68
N ALA A 65 -17.93 1.93 -0.57
CA ALA A 65 -16.56 1.75 -0.10
C ALA A 65 -15.60 1.54 -1.27
N PRO A 66 -14.43 2.21 -1.28
CA PRO A 66 -13.45 2.05 -2.35
C PRO A 66 -12.77 0.68 -2.27
N CYS A 67 -12.35 0.15 -3.43
CA CYS A 67 -11.53 -1.03 -3.56
C CYS A 67 -10.07 -0.63 -3.79
N ARG A 68 -9.13 -1.46 -3.32
CA ARG A 68 -7.69 -1.22 -3.53
C ARG A 68 -7.24 0.17 -3.09
N TYR A 69 -7.79 0.65 -1.98
CA TYR A 69 -7.49 1.99 -1.46
C TYR A 69 -6.93 1.90 -0.04
N TYR A 70 -5.64 2.23 0.11
CA TYR A 70 -4.89 2.07 1.35
C TYR A 70 -4.75 3.41 2.08
N THR A 71 -5.16 3.45 3.36
CA THR A 71 -5.15 4.67 4.19
C THR A 71 -4.54 4.46 5.57
N LEU A 72 -3.93 3.30 5.85
CA LEU A 72 -3.46 2.95 7.20
C LEU A 72 -2.11 3.58 7.55
N GLY A 73 -1.39 4.15 6.59
CA GLY A 73 -0.13 4.82 6.80
C GLY A 73 1.04 3.88 7.12
N TRP A 74 2.17 4.49 7.47
CA TRP A 74 3.41 3.76 7.75
C TRP A 74 3.39 3.04 9.11
N ARG A 75 2.67 3.60 10.11
CA ARG A 75 2.65 3.05 11.47
C ARG A 75 2.01 1.66 11.50
N SER A 76 0.87 1.50 10.88
CA SER A 76 0.20 0.20 10.78
C SER A 76 1.13 -0.86 10.14
N PHE A 77 1.78 -0.49 9.04
CA PHE A 77 2.76 -1.35 8.37
C PHE A 77 3.92 -1.72 9.29
N SER A 78 4.53 -0.75 9.96
CA SER A 78 5.69 -0.98 10.81
C SER A 78 5.36 -1.79 12.06
N ASP A 79 4.21 -1.56 12.66
CA ASP A 79 3.75 -2.31 13.84
C ASP A 79 3.48 -3.77 13.49
N ASP A 80 2.79 -4.02 12.38
CA ASP A 80 2.49 -5.39 11.93
C ASP A 80 3.74 -6.17 11.48
N HIS A 81 4.82 -5.47 11.14
CA HIS A 81 6.10 -6.09 10.76
C HIS A 81 7.16 -6.07 11.88
N GLY A 82 6.81 -5.61 13.08
CA GLY A 82 7.71 -5.60 14.23
C GLY A 82 8.92 -4.66 14.08
N MET A 83 8.82 -3.64 13.24
CA MET A 83 9.96 -2.76 12.91
C MET A 83 10.38 -1.84 14.06
N VAL A 84 9.51 -1.61 15.03
CA VAL A 84 9.75 -0.71 16.16
C VAL A 84 9.91 -1.47 17.49
N MET A 85 10.02 -2.79 17.46
CA MET A 85 10.23 -3.61 18.65
C MET A 85 11.60 -3.33 19.28
N LEU A 86 11.61 -3.30 20.61
CA LEU A 86 12.84 -3.24 21.41
C LEU A 86 13.19 -4.64 21.95
N THR A 87 14.48 -4.91 22.12
CA THR A 87 14.90 -6.07 22.91
C THR A 87 14.54 -5.83 24.38
N PRO A 88 14.44 -6.90 25.21
CA PRO A 88 14.19 -6.72 26.65
C PRO A 88 15.21 -5.78 27.32
N GLU A 89 16.49 -5.88 26.97
CA GLU A 89 17.55 -5.00 27.50
C GLU A 89 17.34 -3.55 27.08
N GLN A 90 16.98 -3.30 25.81
CA GLN A 90 16.69 -1.95 25.32
C GLN A 90 15.45 -1.35 25.99
N ALA A 91 14.40 -2.14 26.19
CA ALA A 91 13.17 -1.69 26.85
C ALA A 91 13.39 -1.28 28.31
N MET A 92 14.36 -1.88 28.97
CA MET A 92 14.71 -1.59 30.37
C MET A 92 15.80 -0.52 30.51
N SER A 93 16.39 -0.06 29.41
CA SER A 93 17.44 0.96 29.46
C SER A 93 16.86 2.37 29.65
N GLU A 94 17.70 3.28 30.19
CA GLU A 94 17.34 4.70 30.29
C GLU A 94 17.14 5.35 28.92
N ASP A 95 17.72 4.75 27.87
CA ASP A 95 17.64 5.23 26.47
C ASP A 95 16.46 4.63 25.69
N ALA A 96 15.54 3.88 26.32
CA ALA A 96 14.45 3.18 25.65
C ALA A 96 13.65 4.09 24.71
N ASP A 97 13.24 5.28 25.18
CA ASP A 97 12.45 6.22 24.39
C ASP A 97 13.25 6.76 23.20
N LYS A 98 14.52 7.02 23.37
CA LYS A 98 15.42 7.49 22.29
C LYS A 98 15.60 6.42 21.23
N ILE A 99 15.80 5.17 21.63
CA ILE A 99 15.93 4.03 20.71
C ILE A 99 14.61 3.83 19.95
N MET A 100 13.48 3.86 20.65
CA MET A 100 12.16 3.73 20.04
C MET A 100 11.92 4.81 18.98
N ARG A 101 12.18 6.07 19.31
CA ARG A 101 12.03 7.20 18.39
C ARG A 101 12.88 7.05 17.13
N LYS A 102 14.12 6.59 17.30
CA LYS A 102 15.01 6.33 16.15
C LYS A 102 14.46 5.23 15.24
N ARG A 103 13.92 4.15 15.83
CA ARG A 103 13.30 3.05 15.06
C ARG A 103 12.05 3.52 14.32
N GLU A 104 11.22 4.34 14.96
CA GLU A 104 10.02 4.92 14.31
C GLU A 104 10.39 5.80 13.12
N LEU A 105 11.38 6.67 13.26
CA LEU A 105 11.86 7.52 12.17
C LEU A 105 12.40 6.69 11.01
N ASN A 106 13.16 5.64 11.31
CA ASN A 106 13.70 4.74 10.30
C ASN A 106 12.59 3.95 9.57
N ALA A 107 11.63 3.42 10.32
CA ALA A 107 10.48 2.71 9.75
C ALA A 107 9.66 3.61 8.83
N LYS A 108 9.37 4.84 9.28
CA LYS A 108 8.68 5.86 8.47
C LYS A 108 9.42 6.16 7.18
N LYS A 109 10.75 6.33 7.25
CA LYS A 109 11.57 6.59 6.08
C LYS A 109 11.54 5.42 5.10
N GLN A 110 11.70 4.19 5.57
CA GLN A 110 11.67 2.99 4.73
C GLN A 110 10.33 2.83 4.00
N PHE A 111 9.22 3.04 4.72
CA PHE A 111 7.89 3.00 4.10
C PHE A 111 7.72 4.11 3.06
N SER A 112 8.12 5.33 3.39
CA SER A 112 7.98 6.49 2.49
C SER A 112 8.82 6.33 1.22
N ASP A 113 10.06 5.86 1.35
CA ASP A 113 10.95 5.61 0.21
C ASP A 113 10.36 4.51 -0.70
N ALA A 114 9.84 3.44 -0.12
CA ALA A 114 9.16 2.38 -0.85
C ALA A 114 7.91 2.90 -1.58
N ALA A 115 7.10 3.71 -0.91
CA ALA A 115 5.89 4.30 -1.51
C ALA A 115 6.22 5.23 -2.68
N VAL A 116 7.28 6.05 -2.58
CA VAL A 116 7.75 6.89 -3.70
C VAL A 116 8.17 6.02 -4.88
N TRP A 117 8.96 4.97 -4.62
CA TRP A 117 9.40 4.05 -5.68
C TRP A 117 8.22 3.35 -6.37
N LEU A 118 7.23 2.90 -5.60
CA LEU A 118 6.02 2.27 -6.15
C LEU A 118 5.18 3.24 -6.98
N GLN A 119 5.12 4.52 -6.60
CA GLN A 119 4.46 5.56 -7.40
C GLN A 119 5.20 5.80 -8.71
N GLU A 120 6.52 5.86 -8.70
CA GLU A 120 7.35 6.01 -9.89
C GLU A 120 7.18 4.84 -10.85
N ARG A 121 6.94 3.64 -10.33
CA ARG A 121 6.62 2.44 -11.11
C ARG A 121 5.19 2.40 -11.65
N GLY A 122 4.33 3.31 -11.22
CA GLY A 122 2.94 3.36 -11.64
C GLY A 122 2.06 2.25 -11.07
N VAL A 123 2.49 1.57 -10.00
CA VAL A 123 1.71 0.50 -9.35
C VAL A 123 0.90 0.98 -8.16
N ILE A 124 1.16 2.17 -7.65
CA ILE A 124 0.28 2.89 -6.74
C ILE A 124 0.15 4.36 -7.16
N LYS A 125 -0.94 5.00 -6.76
CA LYS A 125 -1.21 6.41 -7.04
C LYS A 125 -1.76 7.07 -5.79
N LYS A 126 -1.15 8.18 -5.37
CA LYS A 126 -1.67 8.96 -4.25
C LYS A 126 -2.89 9.77 -4.73
N LEU A 127 -4.06 9.47 -4.20
CA LEU A 127 -5.27 10.23 -4.49
C LEU A 127 -5.53 11.35 -3.48
N GLU A 128 -5.14 11.12 -2.23
CA GLU A 128 -5.30 12.10 -1.16
C GLU A 128 -3.95 12.29 -0.44
N PRO A 129 -3.49 13.54 -0.28
CA PRO A 129 -2.28 13.80 0.49
C PRO A 129 -2.51 13.59 1.98
N ALA A 130 -1.44 13.32 2.73
CA ALA A 130 -1.50 13.33 4.19
C ALA A 130 -1.82 14.73 4.71
N SER A 131 -2.59 14.80 5.78
CA SER A 131 -2.92 16.04 6.48
C SER A 131 -2.95 15.78 7.98
N LEU A 132 -3.17 16.81 8.78
CA LEU A 132 -3.24 16.68 10.23
C LEU A 132 -4.30 15.66 10.63
N GLY A 133 -3.87 14.59 11.32
CA GLY A 133 -4.75 13.52 11.77
C GLY A 133 -5.22 12.56 10.68
N LYS A 134 -4.69 12.67 9.45
CA LYS A 134 -5.10 11.84 8.32
C LYS A 134 -3.90 11.34 7.53
N ASN A 135 -3.83 10.03 7.31
CA ASN A 135 -2.82 9.41 6.45
C ASN A 135 -3.09 9.71 4.97
N ALA A 136 -2.02 9.68 4.17
CA ALA A 136 -2.17 9.71 2.71
C ALA A 136 -2.99 8.50 2.24
N GLY A 137 -3.80 8.71 1.21
CA GLY A 137 -4.57 7.65 0.55
C GLY A 137 -3.91 7.22 -0.75
N PHE A 138 -3.59 5.92 -0.86
CA PHE A 138 -2.96 5.32 -2.03
C PHE A 138 -3.89 4.34 -2.73
N LEU A 139 -4.11 4.55 -4.01
CA LEU A 139 -4.83 3.62 -4.87
C LEU A 139 -3.85 2.61 -5.45
N LEU A 140 -4.20 1.32 -5.40
CA LEU A 140 -3.38 0.24 -5.97
C LEU A 140 -3.78 -0.01 -7.42
N LEU A 141 -2.82 0.11 -8.32
CA LEU A 141 -2.98 -0.07 -9.77
C LEU A 141 -2.41 -1.43 -10.18
N LEU A 142 -3.16 -2.49 -9.90
CA LEU A 142 -2.68 -3.88 -9.98
C LEU A 142 -3.04 -4.59 -11.29
N GLY A 143 -3.93 -4.01 -12.10
CA GLY A 143 -4.40 -4.59 -13.34
C GLY A 143 -3.82 -3.93 -14.57
N ASP A 144 -4.47 -4.15 -15.72
CA ASP A 144 -4.19 -3.42 -16.95
C ASP A 144 -4.78 -2.00 -16.89
N ASP A 145 -4.57 -1.22 -17.93
CA ASP A 145 -5.01 0.17 -17.98
C ASP A 145 -6.53 0.32 -17.85
N GLU A 146 -7.30 -0.59 -18.45
CA GLU A 146 -8.76 -0.58 -18.38
C GLU A 146 -9.25 -0.87 -16.94
N GLU A 147 -8.72 -1.90 -16.32
CA GLU A 147 -9.02 -2.26 -14.94
C GLU A 147 -8.63 -1.12 -13.99
N ASN A 148 -7.42 -0.61 -14.11
CA ASN A 148 -6.91 0.47 -13.27
C ASN A 148 -7.75 1.74 -13.39
N LEU A 149 -8.21 2.08 -14.59
CA LEU A 149 -9.09 3.23 -14.81
C LEU A 149 -10.45 3.03 -14.12
N ALA A 150 -11.04 1.84 -14.23
CA ALA A 150 -12.30 1.53 -13.56
C ALA A 150 -12.18 1.58 -12.03
N VAL A 151 -11.09 1.04 -11.49
CA VAL A 151 -10.79 1.08 -10.05
C VAL A 151 -10.64 2.54 -9.57
N GLU A 152 -9.92 3.37 -10.32
CA GLU A 152 -9.73 4.78 -9.96
C GLU A 152 -11.04 5.57 -10.03
N ARG A 153 -11.86 5.37 -11.05
CA ARG A 153 -13.17 6.02 -11.15
C ARG A 153 -14.06 5.68 -9.96
N TRP A 154 -14.11 4.42 -9.58
CA TRP A 154 -14.87 3.99 -8.41
C TRP A 154 -14.34 4.62 -7.12
N ALA A 155 -13.04 4.62 -6.90
CA ALA A 155 -12.43 5.24 -5.72
C ALA A 155 -12.75 6.74 -5.65
N ARG A 156 -12.61 7.46 -6.76
CA ARG A 156 -12.92 8.90 -6.82
C ARG A 156 -14.39 9.17 -6.53
N GLN A 157 -15.28 8.34 -7.03
CA GLN A 157 -16.71 8.45 -6.72
C GLN A 157 -16.96 8.27 -5.22
N CYS A 158 -16.40 7.24 -4.60
CA CYS A 158 -16.54 6.98 -3.17
C CYS A 158 -15.99 8.12 -2.30
N LEU A 159 -14.89 8.74 -2.73
CA LEU A 159 -14.18 9.78 -1.98
C LEU A 159 -14.65 11.20 -2.30
N GLY A 160 -15.55 11.37 -3.24
CA GLY A 160 -16.00 12.69 -3.67
C GLY A 160 -14.91 13.50 -4.38
N LEU A 161 -13.95 12.86 -5.01
CA LEU A 161 -12.89 13.50 -5.78
C LEU A 161 -13.32 13.80 -7.22
N PRO A 162 -12.67 14.78 -7.91
CA PRO A 162 -12.95 15.04 -9.31
C PRO A 162 -12.80 13.78 -10.17
N MET A 163 -13.75 13.56 -11.07
CA MET A 163 -13.73 12.41 -11.98
C MET A 163 -12.67 12.58 -13.08
N ILE A 164 -12.17 11.46 -13.55
CA ILE A 164 -11.25 11.37 -14.69
C ILE A 164 -11.96 10.69 -15.86
N TRP A 165 -11.58 11.08 -17.07
CA TRP A 165 -12.18 10.60 -18.33
C TRP A 165 -11.25 9.73 -19.15
#